data_3fe9c3fed84d7317ac744f42d51ccc69
#
_entry.id   3fe9c3fed84d7317ac744f42d51ccc69
#
_cell.length_a   1.000
_cell.length_b   1.000
_cell.length_c   1.000
_cell.angle_alpha   90.00
_cell.angle_beta   90.00
_cell.angle_gamma   90.00
#
_symmetry.space_group_name_H-M   'P 1'
#
loop_
_entity.id
_entity.type
_entity.pdbx_description
1 polymer ?
#
loop_
_entity_poly.entity_id
_entity_poly.type
_entity_poly.pdbx_seq_one_letter_code
_entity_poly.pdbx_strand_id
1 'polypeptide(L)'
;NTKNIEKVTERGEVDNIPYKLDITGDQAAAVIHTLEDYLNGGRAAQFSLRGGKNGEYPGEHQYQFQFSLGVDNYAQYAVIPHQNFVYSKVLVRSTYDIAPKFYGGANGSFGEVRKPAVQLLNHKSIDSIPEMKAVYLLIFNTAALENADIYGPFAYQDVKTNKQSAPYNYDNLETIYKSIVANIDTAVACFNYFPNKRADYKEKLISLLKENILITDDEANNATDFETWKRFANSLKLRMAMHIVKVNSALAKKWAEEAVASGVIEDTKHEVSLRPDLIGFPNPLNQISGEWGDTRITASLVTLLESLKHPYIDDN
;
A
#
# COMPACT_ATOMS: atom_id res chain seq x y z
N ASN A 1 22.15 1.98 -28.32
CA ASN A 1 21.00 2.41 -27.53
C ASN A 1 21.30 2.67 -26.05
N THR A 2 22.56 2.92 -25.72
CA THR A 2 23.04 3.33 -24.38
C THR A 2 22.47 4.67 -23.92
N LYS A 3 22.18 5.60 -24.83
CA LYS A 3 21.62 6.92 -24.49
C LYS A 3 20.21 6.88 -23.87
N ASN A 4 19.42 5.83 -24.12
CA ASN A 4 18.11 5.71 -23.49
C ASN A 4 18.19 5.10 -22.08
N ILE A 5 19.25 4.35 -21.80
CA ILE A 5 19.47 3.75 -20.47
C ILE A 5 19.96 4.81 -19.49
N GLU A 6 20.83 5.73 -19.92
CA GLU A 6 21.30 6.86 -19.08
C GLU A 6 20.16 7.82 -18.71
N LYS A 7 19.21 8.08 -19.61
CA LYS A 7 18.03 8.91 -19.30
C LYS A 7 17.06 8.26 -18.31
N VAL A 8 17.00 6.95 -18.27
CA VAL A 8 16.16 6.21 -17.31
C VAL A 8 16.75 6.26 -15.90
N THR A 9 18.09 6.32 -15.76
CA THR A 9 18.78 6.38 -14.46
C THR A 9 18.73 7.76 -13.79
N GLU A 10 18.45 8.81 -14.53
CA GLU A 10 18.38 10.20 -14.00
C GLU A 10 16.98 10.61 -13.52
N ARG A 11 15.96 9.78 -13.72
CA ARG A 11 14.59 10.07 -13.32
C ARG A 11 14.31 9.78 -11.85
N GLY A 12 14.97 10.52 -10.98
CA GLY A 12 14.60 10.59 -9.57
C GLY A 12 13.77 11.83 -9.26
N GLU A 13 12.77 12.15 -10.09
CA GLU A 13 11.91 13.29 -9.81
C GLU A 13 11.02 13.01 -8.60
N VAL A 14 11.23 13.81 -7.59
CA VAL A 14 10.43 13.84 -6.37
C VAL A 14 9.16 14.64 -6.66
N ASP A 15 7.99 14.08 -6.30
CA ASP A 15 6.76 14.85 -6.36
C ASP A 15 6.86 16.05 -5.42
N ASN A 16 6.68 17.23 -5.98
CA ASN A 16 6.65 18.44 -5.19
C ASN A 16 5.30 18.54 -4.48
N ILE A 17 5.32 18.41 -3.15
CA ILE A 17 4.14 18.63 -2.31
C ILE A 17 4.31 20.02 -1.67
N PRO A 18 3.45 21.00 -2.00
CA PRO A 18 3.57 22.36 -1.48
C PRO A 18 3.02 22.45 -0.04
N TYR A 19 3.60 21.68 0.89
CA TYR A 19 3.07 21.49 2.24
C TYR A 19 3.07 22.74 3.11
N LYS A 20 3.79 23.78 2.74
CA LYS A 20 3.79 25.08 3.45
C LYS A 20 2.72 26.05 2.96
N LEU A 21 1.92 25.64 1.97
CA LEU A 21 0.82 26.47 1.49
C LEU A 21 -0.15 26.77 2.64
N ASP A 22 -0.51 28.03 2.78
CA ASP A 22 -1.44 28.50 3.82
C ASP A 22 -2.74 28.99 3.17
N ILE A 23 -3.82 28.22 3.34
CA ILE A 23 -5.16 28.55 2.88
C ILE A 23 -6.14 28.48 4.06
N THR A 24 -7.27 29.17 3.92
CA THR A 24 -8.33 29.15 4.95
C THR A 24 -9.12 27.83 4.91
N GLY A 25 -9.86 27.55 5.99
CA GLY A 25 -10.78 26.41 6.05
C GLY A 25 -11.85 26.46 4.97
N ASP A 26 -12.38 27.64 4.63
CA ASP A 26 -13.36 27.81 3.55
C ASP A 26 -12.75 27.53 2.18
N GLN A 27 -11.53 27.98 1.94
CA GLN A 27 -10.80 27.66 0.72
C GLN A 27 -10.54 26.15 0.61
N ALA A 28 -10.16 25.51 1.71
CA ALA A 28 -9.99 24.05 1.75
C ALA A 28 -11.32 23.32 1.47
N ALA A 29 -12.43 23.78 2.05
CA ALA A 29 -13.76 23.21 1.79
C ALA A 29 -14.15 23.31 0.30
N ALA A 30 -13.88 24.44 -0.34
CA ALA A 30 -14.12 24.62 -1.78
C ALA A 30 -13.28 23.68 -2.64
N VAL A 31 -12.00 23.46 -2.27
CA VAL A 31 -11.11 22.50 -2.94
C VAL A 31 -11.64 21.07 -2.75
N ILE A 32 -12.01 20.69 -1.54
CA ILE A 32 -12.56 19.37 -1.22
C ILE A 32 -13.80 19.09 -2.07
N HIS A 33 -14.71 20.05 -2.15
CA HIS A 33 -15.91 19.93 -2.99
C HIS A 33 -15.56 19.74 -4.48
N THR A 34 -14.57 20.47 -4.98
CA THR A 34 -14.08 20.31 -6.37
C THR A 34 -13.49 18.91 -6.62
N LEU A 35 -12.91 18.29 -5.59
CA LEU A 35 -12.26 16.99 -5.69
C LEU A 35 -13.14 15.81 -5.24
N GLU A 36 -14.40 16.02 -4.90
CA GLU A 36 -15.28 15.03 -4.28
C GLU A 36 -15.31 13.69 -5.04
N ASP A 37 -15.52 13.72 -6.35
CA ASP A 37 -15.54 12.52 -7.19
C ASP A 37 -14.18 11.80 -7.21
N TYR A 38 -13.09 12.55 -7.24
CA TYR A 38 -11.74 12.00 -7.21
C TYR A 38 -11.37 11.44 -5.84
N LEU A 39 -11.83 12.06 -4.75
CA LEU A 39 -11.63 11.57 -3.38
C LEU A 39 -12.42 10.29 -3.15
N ASN A 40 -13.64 10.19 -3.68
CA ASN A 40 -14.41 8.95 -3.66
C ASN A 40 -13.69 7.81 -4.40
N GLY A 41 -13.14 8.10 -5.58
CA GLY A 41 -12.30 7.14 -6.30
C GLY A 41 -11.03 6.77 -5.52
N GLY A 42 -10.39 7.72 -4.87
CA GLY A 42 -9.24 7.49 -4.01
C GLY A 42 -9.57 6.65 -2.79
N ARG A 43 -10.74 6.84 -2.19
CA ARG A 43 -11.25 5.97 -1.12
C ARG A 43 -11.35 4.52 -1.59
N ALA A 44 -11.88 4.31 -2.78
CA ALA A 44 -11.95 3.00 -3.39
C ALA A 44 -10.56 2.36 -3.62
N ALA A 45 -9.54 3.17 -3.95
CA ALA A 45 -8.18 2.69 -4.14
C ALA A 45 -7.59 2.04 -2.88
N GLN A 46 -7.98 2.47 -1.69
CA GLN A 46 -7.50 1.89 -0.44
C GLN A 46 -7.93 0.43 -0.29
N PHE A 47 -9.14 0.08 -0.71
CA PHE A 47 -9.60 -1.31 -0.70
C PHE A 47 -8.82 -2.18 -1.67
N SER A 48 -8.47 -1.64 -2.81
CA SER A 48 -7.76 -2.38 -3.85
C SER A 48 -6.33 -2.75 -3.48
N LEU A 49 -5.75 -2.17 -2.42
CA LEU A 49 -4.44 -2.58 -1.88
C LEU A 49 -4.39 -4.06 -1.48
N ARG A 50 -5.54 -4.70 -1.24
CA ARG A 50 -5.63 -6.12 -0.89
C ARG A 50 -6.59 -6.90 -1.78
N GLY A 51 -6.55 -6.62 -3.09
CA GLY A 51 -7.25 -7.43 -4.07
C GLY A 51 -8.64 -6.96 -4.46
N GLY A 52 -9.00 -5.73 -4.15
CA GLY A 52 -10.26 -5.13 -4.60
C GLY A 52 -10.30 -5.00 -6.12
N LYS A 53 -11.50 -4.93 -6.65
CA LYS A 53 -11.76 -4.73 -8.06
C LYS A 53 -12.80 -3.62 -8.24
N ASN A 54 -12.55 -2.70 -9.18
CA ASN A 54 -13.41 -1.57 -9.48
C ASN A 54 -13.72 -0.66 -8.28
N GLY A 55 -12.79 -0.56 -7.33
CA GLY A 55 -13.00 0.18 -6.09
C GLY A 55 -13.94 -0.47 -5.11
N GLU A 56 -14.32 -1.70 -5.39
CA GLU A 56 -15.04 -2.52 -4.45
C GLU A 56 -14.05 -3.21 -3.51
N TYR A 57 -14.55 -3.53 -2.35
CA TYR A 57 -13.92 -4.39 -1.39
C TYR A 57 -13.36 -5.67 -2.04
N PRO A 58 -12.21 -6.21 -1.62
CA PRO A 58 -11.72 -7.47 -2.13
C PRO A 58 -12.73 -8.58 -1.81
N GLY A 59 -13.48 -8.99 -2.82
CA GLY A 59 -14.31 -10.17 -2.71
C GLY A 59 -13.46 -11.37 -2.33
N GLU A 60 -14.04 -12.34 -1.65
CA GLU A 60 -13.35 -13.53 -1.15
C GLU A 60 -12.58 -14.23 -2.27
N HIS A 61 -13.16 -14.34 -3.45
CA HIS A 61 -12.50 -14.97 -4.59
C HIS A 61 -11.27 -14.22 -5.07
N GLN A 62 -11.31 -12.87 -5.12
CA GLN A 62 -10.15 -12.09 -5.52
C GLN A 62 -9.01 -12.25 -4.51
N TYR A 63 -9.32 -12.15 -3.23
CA TYR A 63 -8.35 -12.37 -2.17
C TYR A 63 -7.79 -13.80 -2.19
N GLN A 64 -8.66 -14.79 -2.35
CA GLN A 64 -8.31 -16.19 -2.42
C GLN A 64 -7.28 -16.45 -3.52
N PHE A 65 -7.56 -16.02 -4.75
CA PHE A 65 -6.68 -16.28 -5.89
C PHE A 65 -5.42 -15.43 -5.92
N GLN A 66 -5.45 -14.24 -5.32
CA GLN A 66 -4.25 -13.39 -5.26
C GLN A 66 -3.31 -13.77 -4.12
N PHE A 67 -3.85 -14.11 -2.97
CA PHE A 67 -3.06 -14.30 -1.75
C PHE A 67 -3.12 -15.75 -1.23
N SER A 68 -4.28 -16.24 -0.81
CA SER A 68 -4.40 -17.49 -0.07
C SER A 68 -3.97 -18.73 -0.84
N LEU A 69 -4.26 -18.81 -2.12
CA LEU A 69 -3.88 -19.93 -2.99
C LEU A 69 -2.53 -19.74 -3.67
N GLY A 70 -2.01 -18.53 -3.70
CA GLY A 70 -0.75 -18.16 -4.32
C GLY A 70 0.33 -17.86 -3.30
N VAL A 71 0.37 -16.60 -2.88
CA VAL A 71 1.45 -16.06 -2.04
C VAL A 71 1.62 -16.83 -0.73
N ASP A 72 0.53 -17.11 -0.03
CA ASP A 72 0.57 -17.82 1.26
C ASP A 72 1.03 -19.28 1.11
N ASN A 73 0.70 -19.91 -0.02
CA ASN A 73 1.16 -21.26 -0.32
C ASN A 73 2.66 -21.27 -0.65
N TYR A 74 3.14 -20.32 -1.47
CA TYR A 74 4.58 -20.17 -1.76
C TYR A 74 5.38 -19.84 -0.51
N ALA A 75 4.83 -19.02 0.39
CA ALA A 75 5.44 -18.69 1.67
C ALA A 75 5.33 -19.84 2.70
N GLN A 76 4.62 -20.90 2.40
CA GLN A 76 4.33 -22.03 3.30
C GLN A 76 3.55 -21.63 4.56
N TYR A 77 2.77 -20.56 4.48
CA TYR A 77 1.85 -20.18 5.56
C TYR A 77 0.56 -20.99 5.50
N ALA A 78 0.04 -21.18 4.31
CA ALA A 78 -1.16 -21.94 4.07
C ALA A 78 -0.93 -23.08 3.06
N VAL A 79 -1.81 -24.05 3.10
CA VAL A 79 -1.85 -25.18 2.16
C VAL A 79 -3.30 -25.42 1.72
N ILE A 80 -3.45 -25.85 0.49
CA ILE A 80 -4.76 -26.23 -0.07
C ILE A 80 -5.04 -27.67 0.36
N PRO A 81 -6.10 -27.94 1.16
CA PRO A 81 -6.37 -29.26 1.71
C PRO A 81 -7.11 -30.23 0.77
N HIS A 82 -7.43 -29.78 -0.44
CA HIS A 82 -8.19 -30.57 -1.42
C HIS A 82 -7.71 -30.26 -2.85
N GLN A 83 -8.18 -31.07 -3.82
CA GLN A 83 -7.70 -31.01 -5.21
C GLN A 83 -8.41 -29.96 -6.11
N ASN A 84 -9.32 -29.17 -5.59
CA ASN A 84 -10.19 -28.31 -6.43
C ASN A 84 -9.44 -27.23 -7.20
N PHE A 85 -8.33 -26.76 -6.68
CA PHE A 85 -7.53 -25.67 -7.25
C PHE A 85 -6.20 -26.14 -7.87
N VAL A 86 -5.98 -27.45 -7.92
CA VAL A 86 -4.77 -28.03 -8.51
C VAL A 86 -5.03 -28.34 -9.97
N TYR A 87 -4.14 -27.89 -10.85
CA TYR A 87 -4.29 -28.05 -12.30
C TYR A 87 -4.44 -29.52 -12.73
N SER A 88 -3.67 -30.41 -12.13
CA SER A 88 -3.67 -31.85 -12.44
C SER A 88 -4.70 -32.66 -11.69
N LYS A 89 -5.44 -32.08 -10.76
CA LYS A 89 -6.34 -32.78 -9.83
C LYS A 89 -5.68 -33.94 -9.06
N VAL A 90 -4.38 -33.90 -8.92
CA VAL A 90 -3.61 -34.89 -8.14
C VAL A 90 -3.65 -34.46 -6.69
N LEU A 91 -3.65 -35.45 -5.80
CA LEU A 91 -3.63 -35.31 -4.36
C LEU A 91 -2.75 -34.15 -3.90
N VAL A 92 -3.33 -33.34 -3.06
CA VAL A 92 -2.77 -32.16 -2.44
C VAL A 92 -1.33 -32.39 -2.03
N ARG A 93 -0.50 -31.70 -2.70
CA ARG A 93 0.84 -31.40 -2.23
C ARG A 93 0.85 -29.90 -1.98
N SER A 94 1.72 -29.41 -1.16
CA SER A 94 2.17 -28.02 -1.23
C SER A 94 2.90 -27.84 -2.57
N THR A 95 2.16 -28.03 -3.65
CA THR A 95 2.65 -27.86 -5.00
C THR A 95 2.19 -26.52 -5.48
N TYR A 96 3.09 -25.81 -6.03
CA TYR A 96 2.91 -24.56 -6.68
C TYR A 96 2.17 -24.69 -8.04
N ASP A 97 1.38 -25.75 -8.19
CA ASP A 97 0.61 -26.05 -9.39
C ASP A 97 -0.84 -25.58 -9.18
N ILE A 98 -1.00 -24.27 -9.22
CA ILE A 98 -2.30 -23.62 -9.08
C ILE A 98 -2.96 -23.52 -10.43
N ALA A 99 -4.25 -23.87 -10.46
CA ALA A 99 -5.05 -23.70 -11.67
C ALA A 99 -4.92 -22.28 -12.23
N PRO A 100 -4.85 -22.09 -13.56
CA PRO A 100 -4.59 -20.78 -14.18
C PRO A 100 -5.79 -19.81 -14.08
N LYS A 101 -6.35 -19.65 -12.90
CA LYS A 101 -7.39 -18.68 -12.56
C LYS A 101 -6.85 -17.55 -11.70
N PHE A 102 -5.54 -17.37 -11.69
CA PHE A 102 -4.89 -16.34 -10.91
C PHE A 102 -5.20 -14.96 -11.50
N TYR A 103 -5.76 -14.08 -10.70
CA TYR A 103 -6.21 -12.75 -11.13
C TYR A 103 -5.08 -11.70 -11.19
N GLY A 104 -3.90 -12.06 -11.64
CA GLY A 104 -2.81 -11.12 -11.88
C GLY A 104 -2.05 -10.66 -10.62
N GLY A 105 -2.39 -11.17 -9.44
CA GLY A 105 -1.64 -10.89 -8.19
C GLY A 105 -1.43 -9.40 -7.94
N ALA A 106 -0.21 -9.04 -7.53
CA ALA A 106 0.17 -7.66 -7.23
C ALA A 106 -0.02 -6.71 -8.40
N ASN A 107 0.18 -7.17 -9.65
CA ASN A 107 -0.06 -6.33 -10.83
C ASN A 107 -1.55 -6.00 -11.01
N GLY A 108 -2.44 -6.93 -10.68
CA GLY A 108 -3.89 -6.66 -10.67
C GLY A 108 -4.26 -5.63 -9.62
N SER A 109 -3.80 -5.79 -8.39
CA SER A 109 -4.01 -4.83 -7.29
C SER A 109 -3.43 -3.46 -7.64
N PHE A 110 -2.20 -3.41 -8.17
CA PHE A 110 -1.60 -2.15 -8.62
C PHE A 110 -2.43 -1.49 -9.72
N GLY A 111 -2.97 -2.26 -10.67
CA GLY A 111 -3.85 -1.78 -11.73
C GLY A 111 -5.08 -1.05 -11.19
N GLU A 112 -5.71 -1.61 -10.16
CA GLU A 112 -6.91 -1.03 -9.55
C GLU A 112 -6.61 0.18 -8.65
N VAL A 113 -5.50 0.14 -7.89
CA VAL A 113 -5.06 1.26 -7.05
C VAL A 113 -4.64 2.46 -7.89
N ARG A 114 -3.85 2.24 -8.95
CA ARG A 114 -3.29 3.33 -9.76
C ARG A 114 -4.34 4.14 -10.49
N LYS A 115 -5.42 3.52 -10.97
CA LYS A 115 -6.45 4.21 -11.76
C LYS A 115 -7.00 5.46 -11.05
N PRO A 116 -7.59 5.36 -9.85
CA PRO A 116 -8.07 6.54 -9.14
C PRO A 116 -6.94 7.36 -8.53
N ALA A 117 -5.87 6.73 -8.03
CA ALA A 117 -4.78 7.44 -7.36
C ALA A 117 -4.05 8.41 -8.30
N VAL A 118 -3.71 8.00 -9.53
CA VAL A 118 -3.00 8.89 -10.46
C VAL A 118 -3.86 10.02 -10.97
N GLN A 119 -5.17 9.82 -11.09
CA GLN A 119 -6.09 10.89 -11.45
C GLN A 119 -6.11 11.98 -10.38
N LEU A 120 -6.21 11.59 -9.12
CA LEU A 120 -6.18 12.53 -8.00
C LEU A 120 -4.82 13.21 -7.86
N LEU A 121 -3.71 12.44 -7.90
CA LEU A 121 -2.35 12.97 -7.76
C LEU A 121 -1.98 13.99 -8.84
N ASN A 122 -2.57 13.89 -10.02
CA ASN A 122 -2.30 14.80 -11.14
C ASN A 122 -3.39 15.89 -11.30
N HIS A 123 -4.37 15.96 -10.42
CA HIS A 123 -5.36 17.03 -10.44
C HIS A 123 -4.78 18.32 -9.85
N LYS A 124 -4.94 19.44 -10.54
CA LYS A 124 -4.33 20.72 -10.13
C LYS A 124 -4.72 21.16 -8.72
N SER A 125 -5.96 20.88 -8.31
CA SER A 125 -6.47 21.32 -7.00
C SER A 125 -5.92 20.53 -5.82
N ILE A 126 -5.31 19.34 -6.03
CA ILE A 126 -4.79 18.52 -4.92
C ILE A 126 -3.63 19.21 -4.19
N ASP A 127 -2.89 20.07 -4.87
CA ASP A 127 -1.79 20.84 -4.29
C ASP A 127 -2.26 21.83 -3.20
N SER A 128 -3.55 22.18 -3.21
CA SER A 128 -4.14 23.04 -2.18
C SER A 128 -4.49 22.31 -0.88
N ILE A 129 -4.52 20.97 -0.91
CA ILE A 129 -4.68 20.10 0.26
C ILE A 129 -3.53 19.06 0.27
N PRO A 130 -2.31 19.53 0.50
CA PRO A 130 -1.09 18.74 0.29
C PRO A 130 -1.02 17.47 1.16
N GLU A 131 -1.64 17.46 2.33
CA GLU A 131 -1.71 16.30 3.20
C GLU A 131 -2.47 15.13 2.54
N MET A 132 -3.55 15.45 1.81
CA MET A 132 -4.29 14.44 1.06
C MET A 132 -3.50 13.93 -0.13
N LYS A 133 -2.76 14.82 -0.82
CA LYS A 133 -1.81 14.39 -1.86
C LYS A 133 -0.77 13.44 -1.31
N ALA A 134 -0.21 13.73 -0.13
CA ALA A 134 0.76 12.86 0.55
C ALA A 134 0.17 11.48 0.87
N VAL A 135 -1.05 11.41 1.40
CA VAL A 135 -1.75 10.17 1.68
C VAL A 135 -1.92 9.32 0.42
N TYR A 136 -2.44 9.89 -0.65
CA TYR A 136 -2.66 9.13 -1.88
C TYR A 136 -1.37 8.76 -2.60
N LEU A 137 -0.32 9.55 -2.43
CA LEU A 137 1.02 9.19 -2.89
C LEU A 137 1.56 7.95 -2.15
N LEU A 138 1.32 7.86 -0.84
CA LEU A 138 1.68 6.66 -0.05
C LEU A 138 0.86 5.44 -0.48
N ILE A 139 -0.44 5.58 -0.71
CA ILE A 139 -1.30 4.50 -1.20
C ILE A 139 -0.79 3.99 -2.55
N PHE A 140 -0.53 4.89 -3.49
CA PHE A 140 0.04 4.56 -4.80
C PHE A 140 1.38 3.83 -4.66
N ASN A 141 2.29 4.37 -3.85
CA ASN A 141 3.63 3.81 -3.68
C ASN A 141 3.63 2.46 -2.95
N THR A 142 2.67 2.20 -2.07
CA THR A 142 2.52 0.89 -1.42
C THR A 142 2.23 -0.20 -2.46
N ALA A 143 1.30 0.04 -3.36
CA ALA A 143 0.98 -0.90 -4.42
C ALA A 143 2.07 -0.98 -5.49
N ALA A 144 2.71 0.13 -5.82
CA ALA A 144 3.82 0.20 -6.77
C ALA A 144 5.05 -0.57 -6.28
N LEU A 145 5.36 -0.48 -4.98
CA LEU A 145 6.46 -1.24 -4.37
C LEU A 145 6.22 -2.74 -4.46
N GLU A 146 5.04 -3.20 -4.09
CA GLU A 146 4.69 -4.63 -4.17
C GLU A 146 4.78 -5.14 -5.61
N ASN A 147 4.32 -4.34 -6.57
CA ASN A 147 4.47 -4.66 -8.00
C ASN A 147 5.94 -4.74 -8.43
N ALA A 148 6.78 -3.80 -7.97
CA ALA A 148 8.21 -3.79 -8.27
C ALA A 148 8.94 -4.99 -7.64
N ASP A 149 8.60 -5.34 -6.41
CA ASP A 149 9.22 -6.45 -5.68
C ASP A 149 8.96 -7.81 -6.35
N ILE A 150 7.79 -7.98 -6.96
CA ILE A 150 7.37 -9.24 -7.58
C ILE A 150 7.77 -9.32 -9.05
N TYR A 151 7.58 -8.25 -9.82
CA TYR A 151 7.73 -8.27 -11.28
C TYR A 151 8.97 -7.55 -11.79
N GLY A 152 9.67 -6.80 -10.93
CA GLY A 152 10.86 -6.06 -11.32
C GLY A 152 10.57 -4.71 -11.96
N PRO A 153 11.43 -4.26 -12.90
CA PRO A 153 11.33 -2.96 -13.55
C PRO A 153 10.00 -2.75 -14.28
N PHE A 154 9.42 -1.56 -14.15
CA PHE A 154 8.23 -1.16 -14.89
C PHE A 154 8.21 0.37 -15.10
N ALA A 155 7.23 0.87 -15.85
CA ALA A 155 7.11 2.28 -16.18
C ALA A 155 6.53 3.10 -15.01
N TYR A 156 7.21 3.11 -13.87
CA TYR A 156 6.76 3.74 -12.63
C TYR A 156 6.45 5.22 -12.81
N GLN A 157 7.41 5.98 -13.34
CA GLN A 157 7.27 7.43 -13.47
C GLN A 157 6.21 7.81 -14.52
N ASP A 158 6.19 7.13 -15.67
CA ASP A 158 5.20 7.39 -16.71
C ASP A 158 3.77 7.06 -16.23
N VAL A 159 3.62 6.02 -15.39
CA VAL A 159 2.33 5.67 -14.76
C VAL A 159 1.94 6.71 -13.71
N LYS A 160 2.85 7.08 -12.81
CA LYS A 160 2.58 8.06 -11.74
C LYS A 160 2.16 9.42 -12.28
N THR A 161 2.76 9.86 -13.38
CA THR A 161 2.43 11.12 -14.05
C THR A 161 1.23 11.00 -15.01
N ASN A 162 0.54 9.88 -14.99
CA ASN A 162 -0.65 9.64 -15.82
C ASN A 162 -0.41 9.84 -17.31
N LYS A 163 0.73 9.40 -17.81
CA LYS A 163 1.04 9.47 -19.23
C LYS A 163 0.01 8.70 -20.06
N GLN A 164 -0.58 9.37 -21.06
CA GLN A 164 -1.71 8.83 -21.82
C GLN A 164 -1.32 8.04 -23.08
N SER A 165 -0.08 8.14 -23.52
CA SER A 165 0.34 7.54 -24.78
C SER A 165 1.69 6.83 -24.69
N ALA A 166 1.82 5.72 -25.43
CA ALA A 166 3.06 5.02 -25.66
C ALA A 166 4.05 5.88 -26.51
N PRO A 167 5.36 5.59 -26.46
CA PRO A 167 5.97 4.52 -25.68
C PRO A 167 6.09 4.88 -24.20
N TYR A 168 5.96 3.86 -23.34
CA TYR A 168 6.25 3.99 -21.90
C TYR A 168 7.72 3.65 -21.65
N ASN A 169 8.36 4.45 -20.79
CA ASN A 169 9.74 4.23 -20.41
C ASN A 169 9.79 3.45 -19.10
N TYR A 170 10.51 2.34 -19.11
CA TYR A 170 10.71 1.53 -17.92
C TYR A 170 11.78 2.15 -17.02
N ASP A 171 11.47 2.23 -15.76
CA ASP A 171 12.41 2.60 -14.71
C ASP A 171 13.03 1.33 -14.12
N ASN A 172 14.32 1.34 -13.83
CA ASN A 172 14.96 0.23 -13.13
C ASN A 172 14.58 0.22 -11.64
N LEU A 173 14.80 -0.90 -10.96
CA LEU A 173 14.42 -1.04 -9.54
C LEU A 173 15.09 -0.02 -8.63
N GLU A 174 16.36 0.31 -8.87
CA GLU A 174 17.06 1.31 -8.06
C GLU A 174 16.39 2.68 -8.17
N THR A 175 16.03 3.10 -9.38
CA THR A 175 15.31 4.35 -9.64
C THR A 175 13.94 4.34 -8.98
N ILE A 176 13.18 3.25 -9.11
CA ILE A 176 11.86 3.10 -8.47
C ILE A 176 11.98 3.22 -6.96
N TYR A 177 12.89 2.48 -6.34
CA TYR A 177 13.11 2.50 -4.89
C TYR A 177 13.51 3.88 -4.38
N LYS A 178 14.48 4.53 -5.02
CA LYS A 178 14.90 5.89 -4.65
C LYS A 178 13.75 6.90 -4.79
N SER A 179 12.96 6.79 -5.86
CA SER A 179 11.79 7.67 -6.07
C SER A 179 10.72 7.45 -5.00
N ILE A 180 10.42 6.21 -4.65
CA ILE A 180 9.45 5.89 -3.59
C ILE A 180 9.94 6.45 -2.24
N VAL A 181 11.21 6.24 -1.87
CA VAL A 181 11.76 6.77 -0.61
C VAL A 181 11.73 8.30 -0.59
N ALA A 182 12.08 8.97 -1.68
CA ALA A 182 12.00 10.41 -1.78
C ALA A 182 10.55 10.93 -1.61
N ASN A 183 9.57 10.23 -2.18
CA ASN A 183 8.16 10.54 -2.01
C ASN A 183 7.68 10.30 -0.58
N ILE A 184 8.16 9.25 0.08
CA ILE A 184 7.90 8.99 1.50
C ILE A 184 8.45 10.15 2.35
N ASP A 185 9.69 10.55 2.14
CA ASP A 185 10.32 11.65 2.89
C ASP A 185 9.55 12.96 2.70
N THR A 186 9.07 13.23 1.48
CA THR A 186 8.25 14.41 1.20
C THR A 186 6.88 14.34 1.91
N ALA A 187 6.24 13.16 1.91
CA ALA A 187 4.99 12.96 2.62
C ALA A 187 5.16 13.14 4.14
N VAL A 188 6.23 12.58 4.71
CA VAL A 188 6.56 12.74 6.14
C VAL A 188 6.82 14.21 6.48
N ALA A 189 7.53 14.95 5.64
CA ALA A 189 7.74 16.38 5.83
C ALA A 189 6.41 17.16 5.81
N CYS A 190 5.48 16.78 4.94
CA CYS A 190 4.14 17.34 4.89
C CYS A 190 3.37 17.09 6.20
N PHE A 191 3.36 15.86 6.69
CA PHE A 191 2.68 15.51 7.94
C PHE A 191 3.32 16.19 9.16
N ASN A 192 4.62 16.29 9.22
CA ASN A 192 5.33 17.00 10.28
C ASN A 192 5.04 18.51 10.30
N TYR A 193 4.71 19.10 9.15
CA TYR A 193 4.37 20.51 9.08
C TYR A 193 2.91 20.80 9.43
N PHE A 194 2.00 19.84 9.29
CA PHE A 194 0.57 20.00 9.49
C PHE A 194 0.16 20.70 10.79
N PRO A 195 0.79 20.41 11.96
CA PRO A 195 0.48 21.14 13.22
C PRO A 195 0.64 22.65 13.11
N ASN A 196 1.48 23.15 12.22
CA ASN A 196 1.75 24.58 12.01
C ASN A 196 0.70 25.27 11.12
N LYS A 197 -0.25 24.52 10.58
CA LYS A 197 -1.33 25.06 9.74
C LYS A 197 -2.35 25.81 10.58
N ARG A 198 -3.13 26.66 9.91
CA ARG A 198 -4.27 27.37 10.50
C ARG A 198 -5.28 26.41 11.13
N ALA A 199 -5.88 26.82 12.23
CA ALA A 199 -6.83 25.98 12.98
C ALA A 199 -8.07 25.59 12.14
N ASP A 200 -8.63 26.56 11.39
CA ASP A 200 -9.78 26.36 10.51
C ASP A 200 -9.48 25.38 9.35
N TYR A 201 -8.28 25.46 8.79
CA TYR A 201 -7.80 24.49 7.79
C TYR A 201 -7.66 23.09 8.37
N LYS A 202 -7.00 22.96 9.52
CA LYS A 202 -6.79 21.66 10.20
C LYS A 202 -8.11 20.97 10.52
N GLU A 203 -9.10 21.71 11.01
CA GLU A 203 -10.44 21.17 11.28
C GLU A 203 -11.07 20.55 10.03
N LYS A 204 -10.98 21.24 8.87
CA LYS A 204 -11.52 20.73 7.61
C LYS A 204 -10.80 19.48 7.13
N LEU A 205 -9.46 19.41 7.26
CA LEU A 205 -8.69 18.24 6.85
C LEU A 205 -8.93 17.03 7.77
N ILE A 206 -9.07 17.23 9.08
CA ILE A 206 -9.40 16.17 10.02
C ILE A 206 -10.79 15.60 9.74
N SER A 207 -11.78 16.45 9.45
CA SER A 207 -13.11 16.00 9.04
C SER A 207 -13.04 15.16 7.77
N LEU A 208 -12.31 15.62 6.76
CA LEU A 208 -12.12 14.90 5.50
C LEU A 208 -11.46 13.54 5.71
N LEU A 209 -10.45 13.45 6.58
CA LEU A 209 -9.79 12.20 6.91
C LEU A 209 -10.77 11.17 7.47
N LYS A 210 -11.60 11.57 8.42
CA LYS A 210 -12.60 10.70 9.05
C LYS A 210 -13.59 10.11 8.03
N GLU A 211 -13.94 10.87 7.01
CA GLU A 211 -14.91 10.48 6.00
C GLU A 211 -14.31 9.64 4.88
N ASN A 212 -13.07 9.92 4.51
CA ASN A 212 -12.48 9.44 3.25
C ASN A 212 -11.28 8.51 3.41
N ILE A 213 -10.68 8.41 4.59
CA ILE A 213 -9.52 7.55 4.82
C ILE A 213 -9.95 6.34 5.64
N LEU A 214 -9.73 5.17 5.07
CA LEU A 214 -10.17 3.89 5.63
C LEU A 214 -9.03 3.11 6.28
N ILE A 215 -7.79 3.42 5.92
CA ILE A 215 -6.60 2.84 6.52
C ILE A 215 -6.26 3.69 7.74
N THR A 216 -6.93 3.41 8.85
CA THR A 216 -6.62 4.01 10.14
C THR A 216 -6.70 2.93 11.19
N ASP A 217 -5.99 3.13 12.27
CA ASP A 217 -6.17 2.33 13.46
C ASP A 217 -7.49 2.68 14.18
N ASP A 218 -7.60 2.22 15.39
CA ASP A 218 -8.81 2.33 16.20
C ASP A 218 -9.24 3.79 16.49
N GLU A 219 -10.39 3.92 17.13
CA GLU A 219 -11.01 5.21 17.45
C GLU A 219 -10.14 6.11 18.33
N ALA A 220 -9.20 5.57 19.09
CA ALA A 220 -8.35 6.34 20.00
C ALA A 220 -7.28 7.14 19.27
N ASN A 221 -6.86 6.67 18.11
CA ASN A 221 -5.83 7.30 17.28
C ASN A 221 -6.40 7.95 16.02
N ASN A 222 -7.68 8.20 15.98
CA ASN A 222 -8.29 8.91 14.86
C ASN A 222 -7.44 10.12 14.51
N ALA A 223 -6.79 10.05 13.36
CA ALA A 223 -5.83 10.97 12.83
C ALA A 223 -6.18 12.43 13.14
N THR A 224 -5.69 12.91 14.25
CA THR A 224 -5.81 14.32 14.60
C THR A 224 -4.67 15.13 13.99
N ASP A 225 -3.61 14.45 13.51
CA ASP A 225 -2.39 15.07 13.04
C ASP A 225 -1.59 14.24 11.99
N PHE A 226 -2.22 13.27 11.36
CA PHE A 226 -1.57 12.33 10.42
C PHE A 226 -0.46 11.47 11.04
N GLU A 227 -0.41 11.28 12.36
CA GLU A 227 0.65 10.50 13.00
C GLU A 227 0.67 9.05 12.52
N THR A 228 -0.49 8.39 12.38
CA THR A 228 -0.60 7.04 11.85
C THR A 228 -0.04 6.93 10.43
N TRP A 229 -0.35 7.89 9.58
CA TRP A 229 0.17 7.95 8.22
C TRP A 229 1.68 8.17 8.18
N LYS A 230 2.21 8.99 9.07
CA LYS A 230 3.65 9.21 9.21
C LYS A 230 4.37 7.93 9.62
N ARG A 231 3.86 7.22 10.63
CA ARG A 231 4.41 5.95 11.08
C ARG A 231 4.32 4.87 10.02
N PHE A 232 3.21 4.80 9.30
CA PHE A 232 3.06 3.92 8.14
C PHE A 232 4.10 4.21 7.06
N ALA A 233 4.27 5.46 6.68
CA ALA A 233 5.26 5.90 5.69
C ALA A 233 6.69 5.51 6.08
N ASN A 234 7.08 5.77 7.32
CA ASN A 234 8.40 5.41 7.83
C ASN A 234 8.58 3.88 7.92
N SER A 235 7.54 3.13 8.29
CA SER A 235 7.59 1.66 8.31
C SER A 235 7.74 1.08 6.91
N LEU A 236 7.13 1.71 5.90
CA LEU A 236 7.34 1.34 4.50
C LEU A 236 8.79 1.60 4.08
N LYS A 237 9.38 2.74 4.46
CA LYS A 237 10.79 3.06 4.23
C LYS A 237 11.72 2.07 4.92
N LEU A 238 11.43 1.69 6.16
CA LEU A 238 12.20 0.67 6.90
C LEU A 238 12.14 -0.69 6.19
N ARG A 239 10.95 -1.12 5.74
CA ARG A 239 10.80 -2.34 4.94
C ARG A 239 11.65 -2.30 3.66
N MET A 240 11.62 -1.19 2.94
CA MET A 240 12.44 -1.00 1.73
C MET A 240 13.93 -1.05 2.03
N ALA A 241 14.36 -0.48 3.14
CA ALA A 241 15.74 -0.58 3.61
C ALA A 241 16.18 -2.03 3.81
N MET A 242 15.32 -2.85 4.44
CA MET A 242 15.60 -4.27 4.65
C MET A 242 15.71 -5.06 3.35
N HIS A 243 14.92 -4.71 2.32
CA HIS A 243 15.00 -5.37 1.00
C HIS A 243 16.36 -5.16 0.31
N ILE A 244 17.01 -4.03 0.51
CA ILE A 244 18.27 -3.69 -0.18
C ILE A 244 19.54 -3.95 0.63
N VAL A 245 19.45 -4.55 1.82
CA VAL A 245 20.61 -4.80 2.71
C VAL A 245 21.77 -5.50 1.99
N LYS A 246 21.48 -6.50 1.17
CA LYS A 246 22.47 -7.27 0.43
C LYS A 246 22.95 -6.60 -0.87
N VAL A 247 22.21 -5.61 -1.35
CA VAL A 247 22.50 -4.90 -2.60
C VAL A 247 23.28 -3.61 -2.33
N ASN A 248 22.85 -2.85 -1.31
CA ASN A 248 23.50 -1.61 -0.90
C ASN A 248 23.35 -1.41 0.60
N SER A 249 24.23 -2.03 1.37
CA SER A 249 24.16 -2.03 2.84
C SER A 249 24.29 -0.63 3.46
N ALA A 250 25.08 0.26 2.85
CA ALA A 250 25.24 1.63 3.35
C ALA A 250 23.94 2.43 3.20
N LEU A 251 23.29 2.33 2.04
CA LEU A 251 22.01 2.98 1.80
C LEU A 251 20.89 2.36 2.65
N ALA A 252 20.90 1.04 2.80
CA ALA A 252 19.97 0.31 3.66
C ALA A 252 20.05 0.82 5.11
N LYS A 253 21.27 0.91 5.66
CA LYS A 253 21.50 1.44 7.00
C LYS A 253 20.98 2.85 7.13
N LYS A 254 21.32 3.75 6.20
CA LYS A 254 20.87 5.13 6.19
C LYS A 254 19.34 5.22 6.25
N TRP A 255 18.65 4.55 5.33
CA TRP A 255 17.18 4.60 5.28
C TRP A 255 16.52 4.01 6.53
N ALA A 256 17.07 2.92 7.07
CA ALA A 256 16.55 2.29 8.29
C ALA A 256 16.70 3.22 9.51
N GLU A 257 17.87 3.80 9.71
CA GLU A 257 18.14 4.72 10.83
C GLU A 257 17.27 5.99 10.72
N GLU A 258 17.14 6.56 9.54
CA GLU A 258 16.25 7.71 9.29
C GLU A 258 14.78 7.37 9.58
N ALA A 259 14.30 6.22 9.13
CA ALA A 259 12.92 5.79 9.34
C ALA A 259 12.61 5.58 10.83
N VAL A 260 13.48 4.88 11.54
CA VAL A 260 13.32 4.62 12.99
C VAL A 260 13.36 5.92 13.78
N ALA A 261 14.31 6.81 13.48
CA ALA A 261 14.42 8.11 14.14
C ALA A 261 13.19 9.01 13.92
N SER A 262 12.53 8.87 12.77
CA SER A 262 11.31 9.62 12.42
C SER A 262 10.03 9.02 13.05
N GLY A 263 10.09 7.79 13.55
CA GLY A 263 8.99 7.06 14.18
C GLY A 263 8.31 6.07 13.22
N VAL A 264 8.38 4.80 13.56
CA VAL A 264 7.76 3.67 12.87
C VAL A 264 6.58 3.12 13.66
N ILE A 265 5.87 2.14 13.13
CA ILE A 265 4.88 1.35 13.86
C ILE A 265 5.64 0.48 14.87
N GLU A 266 5.39 0.69 16.16
CA GLU A 266 6.09 0.03 17.26
C GLU A 266 5.19 -0.93 18.06
N ASP A 267 3.89 -0.67 18.02
CA ASP A 267 2.90 -1.45 18.75
C ASP A 267 1.55 -1.50 18.04
N THR A 268 0.61 -2.23 18.60
CA THR A 268 -0.74 -2.41 18.05
C THR A 268 -1.56 -1.12 18.00
N LYS A 269 -1.21 -0.10 18.79
CA LYS A 269 -1.90 1.21 18.75
C LYS A 269 -1.61 2.00 17.48
N HIS A 270 -0.52 1.65 16.80
CA HIS A 270 -0.11 2.28 15.54
C HIS A 270 -0.37 1.39 14.33
N GLU A 271 -1.10 0.30 14.53
CA GLU A 271 -1.43 -0.62 13.44
C GLU A 271 -2.27 0.06 12.38
N VAL A 272 -1.91 -0.17 11.14
CA VAL A 272 -2.64 0.34 9.97
C VAL A 272 -3.41 -0.80 9.33
N SER A 273 -4.73 -0.72 9.39
CA SER A 273 -5.61 -1.74 8.85
C SER A 273 -6.81 -1.13 8.13
N LEU A 274 -7.41 -1.90 7.23
CA LEU A 274 -8.72 -1.57 6.69
C LEU A 274 -9.76 -1.77 7.80
N ARG A 275 -10.59 -0.77 8.02
CA ARG A 275 -11.62 -0.81 9.07
C ARG A 275 -12.88 -1.53 8.59
N PRO A 276 -13.17 -2.73 9.10
CA PRO A 276 -14.35 -3.51 8.70
C PRO A 276 -15.67 -2.81 9.00
N ASP A 277 -15.72 -2.03 10.09
CA ASP A 277 -16.87 -1.25 10.51
C ASP A 277 -17.24 -0.15 9.50
N LEU A 278 -16.25 0.45 8.85
CA LEU A 278 -16.47 1.47 7.82
C LEU A 278 -16.84 0.88 6.46
N ILE A 279 -16.41 -0.34 6.18
CA ILE A 279 -16.59 -0.98 4.88
C ILE A 279 -17.72 -2.00 4.87
N GLY A 280 -18.17 -2.42 6.05
CA GLY A 280 -19.26 -3.39 6.18
C GLY A 280 -18.92 -4.83 5.75
N PHE A 281 -17.62 -5.18 5.70
CA PHE A 281 -17.15 -6.48 5.24
C PHE A 281 -16.26 -7.18 6.25
N PRO A 282 -16.46 -8.49 6.50
CA PRO A 282 -15.55 -9.28 7.31
C PRO A 282 -14.24 -9.56 6.58
N ASN A 283 -13.23 -9.99 7.32
CA ASN A 283 -11.98 -10.46 6.73
C ASN A 283 -12.27 -11.65 5.78
N PRO A 284 -11.85 -11.59 4.50
CA PRO A 284 -12.10 -12.65 3.52
C PRO A 284 -11.58 -14.03 3.94
N LEU A 285 -10.53 -14.08 4.77
CA LEU A 285 -9.98 -15.33 5.28
C LEU A 285 -10.98 -16.12 6.13
N ASN A 286 -11.92 -15.45 6.81
CA ASN A 286 -12.97 -16.14 7.55
C ASN A 286 -13.83 -17.01 6.63
N GLN A 287 -14.24 -16.46 5.50
CA GLN A 287 -14.98 -17.20 4.48
C GLN A 287 -14.14 -18.30 3.82
N ILE A 288 -12.91 -17.97 3.41
CA ILE A 288 -12.03 -18.85 2.65
C ILE A 288 -11.56 -20.05 3.49
N SER A 289 -11.07 -19.80 4.68
CA SER A 289 -10.49 -20.84 5.55
C SER A 289 -11.53 -21.47 6.49
N GLY A 290 -12.45 -20.66 7.02
CA GLY A 290 -13.46 -21.08 7.97
C GLY A 290 -14.60 -21.84 7.29
N GLU A 291 -15.33 -21.18 6.39
CA GLU A 291 -16.55 -21.74 5.81
C GLU A 291 -16.28 -22.63 4.60
N TRP A 292 -15.47 -22.18 3.65
CA TRP A 292 -15.16 -22.98 2.46
C TRP A 292 -14.13 -24.08 2.73
N GLY A 293 -13.26 -23.88 3.71
CA GLY A 293 -12.22 -24.85 4.02
C GLY A 293 -11.12 -24.94 2.97
N ASP A 294 -10.97 -23.92 2.13
CA ASP A 294 -10.09 -23.95 0.97
C ASP A 294 -8.60 -23.79 1.32
N THR A 295 -8.29 -23.33 2.51
CA THR A 295 -6.93 -23.25 3.03
C THR A 295 -6.82 -23.74 4.46
N ARG A 296 -5.64 -24.27 4.82
CA ARG A 296 -5.26 -24.67 6.16
C ARG A 296 -3.84 -24.17 6.45
N ILE A 297 -3.57 -23.90 7.72
CA ILE A 297 -2.20 -23.62 8.17
C ILE A 297 -1.28 -24.82 7.89
N THR A 298 -0.07 -24.55 7.45
CA THR A 298 0.90 -25.62 7.17
C THR A 298 1.52 -26.17 8.45
N ALA A 299 1.89 -27.46 8.41
CA ALA A 299 2.66 -28.08 9.50
C ALA A 299 4.00 -27.35 9.73
N SER A 300 4.63 -26.88 8.66
CA SER A 300 5.89 -26.11 8.74
C SER A 300 5.74 -24.85 9.57
N LEU A 301 4.66 -24.09 9.34
CA LEU A 301 4.40 -22.86 10.10
C LEU A 301 4.04 -23.17 11.55
N VAL A 302 3.18 -24.17 11.79
CA VAL A 302 2.83 -24.61 13.15
C VAL A 302 4.10 -24.99 13.93
N THR A 303 4.94 -25.86 13.37
CA THR A 303 6.19 -26.29 14.02
C THR A 303 7.14 -25.12 14.30
N LEU A 304 7.22 -24.16 13.37
CA LEU A 304 8.03 -22.95 13.58
C LEU A 304 7.50 -22.12 14.76
N LEU A 305 6.20 -21.85 14.78
CA LEU A 305 5.57 -21.06 15.83
C LEU A 305 5.68 -21.74 17.20
N GLU A 306 5.48 -23.06 17.27
CA GLU A 306 5.69 -23.86 18.48
C GLU A 306 7.16 -23.79 18.96
N SER A 307 8.11 -23.96 18.04
CA SER A 307 9.55 -23.89 18.37
C SER A 307 9.94 -22.52 18.91
N LEU A 308 9.32 -21.47 18.42
CA LEU A 308 9.53 -20.09 18.87
C LEU A 308 8.69 -19.73 20.09
N LYS A 309 7.84 -20.62 20.59
CA LYS A 309 6.85 -20.35 21.64
C LYS A 309 6.03 -19.09 21.33
N HIS A 310 5.57 -19.01 20.08
CA HIS A 310 4.85 -17.85 19.61
C HIS A 310 3.44 -17.83 20.21
N PRO A 311 2.95 -16.68 20.73
CA PRO A 311 1.68 -16.61 21.45
C PRO A 311 0.44 -16.97 20.62
N TYR A 312 0.52 -17.01 19.30
CA TYR A 312 -0.58 -17.44 18.43
C TYR A 312 -0.86 -18.94 18.46
N ILE A 313 0.04 -19.75 19.06
CA ILE A 313 -0.11 -21.20 19.19
C ILE A 313 -0.30 -21.61 20.65
N ASP A 314 0.04 -20.74 21.59
CA ASP A 314 -0.26 -20.96 23.00
C ASP A 314 -1.74 -20.85 23.22
N ASP A 315 -2.32 -22.04 23.24
CA ASP A 315 -3.63 -22.33 23.57
C ASP A 315 -4.47 -21.79 24.50
N ASN A 316 -5.51 -21.76 24.04
CA ASN A 316 -6.52 -22.15 25.05
C ASN A 316 -7.48 -23.19 24.53
#